data_5eaeb0a73b3c81f4c58eb21a12003ad3
#
_entry.id   5eaeb0a73b3c81f4c58eb21a12003ad3
#
_cell.length_a   1.000
_cell.length_b   1.000
_cell.length_c   1.000
_cell.angle_alpha   90.00
_cell.angle_beta   90.00
_cell.angle_gamma   90.00
#
_symmetry.space_group_name_H-M   'P 1'
#
loop_
_entity.id
_entity.type
_entity.pdbx_description
1 polymer ?
#
loop_
_entity_poly.entity_id
_entity_poly.type
_entity_poly.pdbx_seq_one_letter_code
_entity_poly.pdbx_strand_id
1 'polypeptide(L)'
;ALCDESVLNDYLNTGSIETDVIKELIASRELFPCFFGSALKMTGVKELLEAVTLYAKQPVYTREFGARVFKIARDEQGARLTYMKLTGGILKNKDLLSGGKDSEKWSEKVNQIRIYSGEKYTAPAQAQAGVVCAVTGLTKTYPGQGLGTQAGTVVPFLEPVLTYCIELPAGCDAAVFLPKLRELEEEEPQLHIVWNEKLQQIYVQVMGEVQIEILKSLIQERFGVSVEFGTGS
;
A
#
# COMPACT_ATOMS: atom_id res chain seq x y z
N ALA A 1 22.68 12.30 22.36
CA ALA A 1 22.93 12.90 23.70
C ALA A 1 22.56 14.39 23.73
N LEU A 2 22.78 15.16 22.64
CA LEU A 2 22.44 16.60 22.60
C LEU A 2 20.92 16.90 22.51
N CYS A 3 20.11 15.90 22.24
CA CYS A 3 18.63 16.05 22.12
C CYS A 3 17.92 16.04 23.48
N ASP A 4 18.59 15.46 24.52
CA ASP A 4 18.03 15.32 25.87
C ASP A 4 19.13 15.56 26.89
N GLU A 5 18.93 16.50 27.85
CA GLU A 5 19.90 16.86 28.85
C GLU A 5 20.21 15.70 29.81
N SER A 6 19.22 14.84 30.11
CA SER A 6 19.41 13.69 31.01
C SER A 6 20.35 12.66 30.37
N VAL A 7 20.12 12.37 29.08
CA VAL A 7 20.94 11.45 28.29
C VAL A 7 22.36 12.01 28.10
N LEU A 8 22.50 13.32 27.95
CA LEU A 8 23.81 13.96 27.88
C LEU A 8 24.57 13.81 29.20
N ASN A 9 23.92 14.05 30.34
CA ASN A 9 24.54 13.90 31.66
C ASN A 9 24.95 12.45 31.94
N ASP A 10 24.11 11.48 31.59
CA ASP A 10 24.43 10.07 31.75
C ASP A 10 25.64 9.67 30.89
N TYR A 11 25.69 10.13 29.65
CA TYR A 11 26.82 9.91 28.75
C TYR A 11 28.13 10.54 29.29
N LEU A 12 28.06 11.76 29.80
CA LEU A 12 29.24 12.43 30.37
C LEU A 12 29.75 11.73 31.60
N ASN A 13 28.88 11.09 32.39
CA ASN A 13 29.24 10.38 33.60
C ASN A 13 29.74 8.96 33.34
N THR A 14 29.14 8.25 32.37
CA THR A 14 29.39 6.82 32.15
C THR A 14 30.19 6.51 30.88
N GLY A 15 30.25 7.45 29.91
CA GLY A 15 30.87 7.27 28.61
C GLY A 15 30.02 6.41 27.63
N SER A 16 28.80 5.99 28.02
CA SER A 16 27.91 5.15 27.22
C SER A 16 26.47 5.56 27.40
N ILE A 17 25.64 5.16 26.45
CA ILE A 17 24.16 5.32 26.51
C ILE A 17 23.55 3.92 26.51
N GLU A 18 22.60 3.68 27.41
CA GLU A 18 21.90 2.41 27.46
C GLU A 18 21.10 2.13 26.19
N THR A 19 21.08 0.88 25.76
CA THR A 19 20.42 0.45 24.52
C THR A 19 18.92 0.79 24.51
N ASP A 20 18.24 0.70 25.63
CA ASP A 20 16.81 1.00 25.71
C ASP A 20 16.53 2.50 25.57
N VAL A 21 17.41 3.36 26.06
CA VAL A 21 17.36 4.82 25.83
C VAL A 21 17.54 5.12 24.33
N ILE A 22 18.52 4.45 23.69
CA ILE A 22 18.72 4.57 22.23
C ILE A 22 17.46 4.16 21.45
N LYS A 23 16.82 3.06 21.82
CA LYS A 23 15.55 2.60 21.20
C LYS A 23 14.44 3.64 21.33
N GLU A 24 14.28 4.25 22.50
CA GLU A 24 13.25 5.28 22.72
C GLU A 24 13.55 6.52 21.88
N LEU A 25 14.80 7.00 21.82
CA LEU A 25 15.20 8.14 20.98
C LEU A 25 15.00 7.87 19.48
N ILE A 26 15.22 6.63 19.03
CA ILE A 26 14.92 6.22 17.66
C ILE A 26 13.41 6.19 17.43
N ALA A 27 12.62 5.67 18.36
CA ALA A 27 11.16 5.59 18.25
C ALA A 27 10.51 6.97 18.24
N SER A 28 11.05 7.96 19.01
CA SER A 28 10.61 9.35 19.01
C SER A 28 11.14 10.18 17.82
N ARG A 29 12.01 9.60 17.00
CA ARG A 29 12.67 10.26 15.85
C ARG A 29 13.62 11.40 16.25
N GLU A 30 14.23 11.30 17.41
CA GLU A 30 15.25 12.22 17.90
C GLU A 30 16.66 11.73 17.58
N LEU A 31 16.80 10.43 17.27
CA LEU A 31 18.05 9.80 16.88
C LEU A 31 17.87 8.95 15.64
N PHE A 32 18.80 9.08 14.69
CA PHE A 32 18.81 8.33 13.43
C PHE A 32 20.13 7.56 13.31
N PRO A 33 20.12 6.22 13.46
CA PRO A 33 21.33 5.41 13.31
C PRO A 33 21.77 5.38 11.84
N CYS A 34 23.07 5.56 11.61
CA CYS A 34 23.67 5.51 10.29
C CYS A 34 24.59 4.29 10.16
N PHE A 35 24.47 3.56 9.05
CA PHE A 35 25.27 2.39 8.73
C PHE A 35 25.97 2.58 7.39
N PHE A 36 27.24 2.22 7.34
CA PHE A 36 28.04 2.27 6.13
C PHE A 36 28.24 0.86 5.60
N GLY A 37 27.96 0.66 4.32
CA GLY A 37 28.08 -0.67 3.72
C GLY A 37 28.03 -0.65 2.21
N SER A 38 28.22 -1.82 1.63
CA SER A 38 28.07 -2.08 0.21
C SER A 38 27.17 -3.30 -0.01
N ALA A 39 25.96 -3.08 -0.50
CA ALA A 39 25.01 -4.17 -0.79
C ALA A 39 25.61 -5.18 -1.81
N LEU A 40 26.27 -4.67 -2.85
CA LEU A 40 26.90 -5.50 -3.88
C LEU A 40 28.00 -6.42 -3.30
N LYS A 41 28.78 -5.91 -2.34
CA LYS A 41 29.87 -6.66 -1.68
C LYS A 41 29.41 -7.36 -0.40
N MET A 42 28.15 -7.23 -0.02
CA MET A 42 27.58 -7.75 1.23
C MET A 42 28.28 -7.26 2.51
N THR A 43 29.07 -6.16 2.42
CA THR A 43 29.76 -5.57 3.56
C THR A 43 28.80 -4.66 4.33
N GLY A 44 28.75 -4.78 5.66
CA GLY A 44 27.88 -3.97 6.54
C GLY A 44 26.40 -4.39 6.54
N VAL A 45 26.00 -5.37 5.72
CA VAL A 45 24.59 -5.83 5.61
C VAL A 45 24.18 -6.58 6.89
N LYS A 46 25.06 -7.40 7.43
CA LYS A 46 24.79 -8.15 8.66
C LYS A 46 24.60 -7.20 9.84
N GLU A 47 25.47 -6.23 9.99
CA GLU A 47 25.42 -5.21 11.04
C GLU A 47 24.14 -4.37 10.96
N LEU A 48 23.69 -4.04 9.75
CA LEU A 48 22.41 -3.36 9.53
C LEU A 48 21.23 -4.23 9.99
N LEU A 49 21.21 -5.51 9.62
CA LEU A 49 20.13 -6.44 10.02
C LEU A 49 20.08 -6.66 11.53
N GLU A 50 21.24 -6.81 12.16
CA GLU A 50 21.37 -6.92 13.62
C GLU A 50 20.86 -5.65 14.30
N ALA A 51 21.22 -4.47 13.78
CA ALA A 51 20.77 -3.19 14.31
C ALA A 51 19.25 -2.98 14.15
N VAL A 52 18.66 -3.37 13.01
CA VAL A 52 17.19 -3.36 12.83
C VAL A 52 16.53 -4.24 13.91
N THR A 53 17.06 -5.43 14.15
CA THR A 53 16.53 -6.34 15.17
C THR A 53 16.69 -5.78 16.58
N LEU A 54 17.81 -5.11 16.86
CA LEU A 54 18.14 -4.56 18.17
C LEU A 54 17.33 -3.28 18.48
N TYR A 55 17.23 -2.36 17.51
CA TYR A 55 16.70 -1.01 17.75
C TYR A 55 15.24 -0.83 17.37
N ALA A 56 14.67 -1.68 16.49
CA ALA A 56 13.27 -1.56 16.13
C ALA A 56 12.35 -1.91 17.30
N LYS A 57 11.51 -0.94 17.70
CA LYS A 57 10.51 -1.16 18.73
C LYS A 57 9.37 -1.99 18.15
N GLN A 58 9.05 -3.11 18.77
CA GLN A 58 7.91 -3.92 18.35
C GLN A 58 6.60 -3.25 18.76
N PRO A 59 5.65 -3.07 17.81
CA PRO A 59 4.36 -2.50 18.15
C PRO A 59 3.56 -3.45 19.05
N VAL A 60 2.87 -2.88 20.03
CA VAL A 60 1.87 -3.61 20.83
C VAL A 60 0.55 -3.56 20.09
N TYR A 61 0.01 -4.73 19.76
CA TYR A 61 -1.25 -4.86 19.04
C TYR A 61 -2.42 -5.05 20.01
N THR A 62 -3.57 -4.46 19.68
CA THR A 62 -4.83 -4.65 20.41
C THR A 62 -5.38 -6.05 20.19
N ARG A 63 -6.27 -6.50 21.11
CA ARG A 63 -6.98 -7.77 20.94
C ARG A 63 -8.13 -7.70 19.92
N GLU A 64 -8.67 -6.52 19.72
CA GLU A 64 -9.74 -6.28 18.76
C GLU A 64 -9.19 -6.21 17.33
N PHE A 65 -9.98 -6.70 16.38
CA PHE A 65 -9.58 -6.69 14.97
C PHE A 65 -9.37 -5.26 14.47
N GLY A 66 -8.23 -5.06 13.82
CA GLY A 66 -7.90 -3.85 13.09
C GLY A 66 -7.03 -4.18 11.90
N ALA A 67 -7.25 -3.50 10.78
CA ALA A 67 -6.42 -3.65 9.61
C ALA A 67 -6.35 -2.33 8.80
N ARG A 68 -5.24 -2.12 8.10
CA ARG A 68 -5.08 -1.05 7.12
C ARG A 68 -4.87 -1.63 5.75
N VAL A 69 -5.77 -1.31 4.83
CA VAL A 69 -5.63 -1.63 3.41
C VAL A 69 -4.60 -0.67 2.81
N PHE A 70 -3.63 -1.19 2.08
CA PHE A 70 -2.59 -0.34 1.46
C PHE A 70 -2.44 -0.56 -0.05
N LYS A 71 -2.99 -1.67 -0.58
CA LYS A 71 -2.91 -1.97 -2.01
C LYS A 71 -4.10 -2.82 -2.44
N ILE A 72 -4.61 -2.53 -3.63
CA ILE A 72 -5.50 -3.40 -4.38
C ILE A 72 -4.72 -3.92 -5.58
N ALA A 73 -4.88 -5.19 -5.91
CA ALA A 73 -4.29 -5.80 -7.09
C ALA A 73 -5.20 -6.92 -7.61
N ARG A 74 -4.85 -7.50 -8.75
CA ARG A 74 -5.48 -8.70 -9.28
C ARG A 74 -4.43 -9.79 -9.47
N ASP A 75 -4.80 -11.03 -9.24
CA ASP A 75 -3.93 -12.17 -9.54
C ASP A 75 -4.00 -12.52 -11.04
N GLU A 76 -3.18 -13.49 -11.46
CA GLU A 76 -3.13 -13.96 -12.85
C GLU A 76 -4.48 -14.48 -13.39
N GLN A 77 -5.41 -14.84 -12.51
CA GLN A 77 -6.75 -15.30 -12.85
C GLN A 77 -7.79 -14.16 -12.82
N GLY A 78 -7.35 -12.92 -12.57
CA GLY A 78 -8.20 -11.74 -12.46
C GLY A 78 -8.91 -11.58 -11.12
N ALA A 79 -8.65 -12.45 -10.13
CA ALA A 79 -9.28 -12.33 -8.83
C ALA A 79 -8.74 -11.11 -8.06
N ARG A 80 -9.66 -10.28 -7.54
CA ARG A 80 -9.32 -9.08 -6.78
C ARG A 80 -8.70 -9.43 -5.44
N LEU A 81 -7.54 -8.85 -5.16
CA LEU A 81 -6.76 -9.00 -3.95
C LEU A 81 -6.75 -7.69 -3.17
N THR A 82 -7.18 -7.74 -1.92
CA THR A 82 -7.06 -6.63 -0.98
C THR A 82 -5.86 -6.89 -0.08
N TYR A 83 -4.78 -6.16 -0.27
CA TYR A 83 -3.59 -6.22 0.58
C TYR A 83 -3.77 -5.35 1.82
N MET A 84 -3.53 -5.94 2.97
CA MET A 84 -3.67 -5.23 4.24
C MET A 84 -2.60 -5.62 5.26
N LYS A 85 -2.28 -4.69 6.14
CA LYS A 85 -1.54 -4.90 7.38
C LYS A 85 -2.53 -5.09 8.51
N LEU A 86 -2.46 -6.20 9.22
CA LEU A 86 -3.25 -6.41 10.42
C LEU A 86 -2.66 -5.60 11.58
N THR A 87 -3.43 -4.70 12.16
CA THR A 87 -3.02 -3.77 13.23
C THR A 87 -3.63 -4.13 14.58
N GLY A 88 -4.48 -5.16 14.63
CA GLY A 88 -5.09 -5.68 15.85
C GLY A 88 -5.77 -7.03 15.61
N GLY A 89 -5.89 -7.83 16.67
CA GLY A 89 -6.66 -9.07 16.69
C GLY A 89 -6.20 -10.16 15.74
N ILE A 90 -7.17 -10.91 15.29
CA ILE A 90 -7.01 -12.06 14.38
C ILE A 90 -8.06 -11.96 13.28
N LEU A 91 -7.64 -12.20 12.04
CA LEU A 91 -8.52 -12.35 10.88
C LEU A 91 -8.61 -13.82 10.51
N LYS A 92 -9.80 -14.34 10.28
CA LYS A 92 -10.05 -15.71 9.86
C LYS A 92 -10.70 -15.76 8.48
N ASN A 93 -10.51 -16.87 7.78
CA ASN A 93 -11.31 -17.17 6.60
C ASN A 93 -12.80 -17.20 6.99
N LYS A 94 -13.65 -16.63 6.13
CA LYS A 94 -15.11 -16.48 6.30
C LYS A 94 -15.55 -15.39 7.28
N ASP A 95 -14.61 -14.65 7.91
CA ASP A 95 -14.99 -13.48 8.70
C ASP A 95 -15.71 -12.44 7.82
N LEU A 96 -16.68 -11.76 8.41
CA LEU A 96 -17.37 -10.62 7.82
C LEU A 96 -16.63 -9.35 8.18
N LEU A 97 -16.14 -8.63 7.20
CA LEU A 97 -15.57 -7.31 7.38
C LEU A 97 -16.56 -6.25 6.93
N SER A 98 -16.58 -5.16 7.63
CA SER A 98 -17.49 -4.04 7.36
C SER A 98 -16.70 -2.76 7.22
N GLY A 99 -17.19 -1.85 6.38
CA GLY A 99 -16.61 -0.54 6.15
C GLY A 99 -17.64 0.43 5.59
N GLY A 100 -17.15 1.62 5.18
CA GLY A 100 -18.01 2.67 4.67
C GLY A 100 -18.66 3.50 5.78
N LYS A 101 -19.25 4.65 5.40
CA LYS A 101 -19.98 5.55 6.31
C LYS A 101 -21.42 5.71 5.80
N ASP A 102 -22.33 5.88 6.72
CA ASP A 102 -23.73 6.21 6.44
C ASP A 102 -24.41 5.31 5.38
N SER A 103 -24.75 5.88 4.24
CA SER A 103 -25.43 5.19 3.13
C SER A 103 -24.54 4.23 2.34
N GLU A 104 -23.22 4.34 2.48
CA GLU A 104 -22.22 3.52 1.78
C GLU A 104 -21.69 2.36 2.63
N LYS A 105 -22.36 2.04 3.71
CA LYS A 105 -21.99 0.89 4.55
C LYS A 105 -22.04 -0.41 3.75
N TRP A 106 -20.99 -1.20 3.90
CA TRP A 106 -20.90 -2.52 3.29
C TRP A 106 -20.45 -3.56 4.32
N SER A 107 -20.80 -4.80 4.06
CA SER A 107 -20.32 -5.96 4.81
C SER A 107 -20.05 -7.08 3.82
N GLU A 108 -18.81 -7.53 3.75
CA GLU A 108 -18.35 -8.54 2.80
C GLU A 108 -17.54 -9.63 3.50
N LYS A 109 -17.56 -10.82 2.92
CA LYS A 109 -16.94 -12.00 3.50
C LYS A 109 -15.54 -12.23 2.95
N VAL A 110 -14.58 -12.44 3.84
CA VAL A 110 -13.23 -12.90 3.46
C VAL A 110 -13.31 -14.33 2.95
N ASN A 111 -12.97 -14.56 1.70
CA ASN A 111 -12.98 -15.91 1.14
C ASN A 111 -11.71 -16.68 1.48
N GLN A 112 -10.55 -16.08 1.27
CA GLN A 112 -9.24 -16.69 1.49
C GLN A 112 -8.24 -15.64 1.95
N ILE A 113 -7.38 -16.01 2.89
CA ILE A 113 -6.22 -15.23 3.32
C ILE A 113 -5.00 -15.80 2.60
N ARG A 114 -4.17 -14.93 2.02
CA ARG A 114 -2.92 -15.28 1.34
C ARG A 114 -1.76 -14.51 1.96
N ILE A 115 -0.71 -15.20 2.35
CA ILE A 115 0.55 -14.59 2.81
C ILE A 115 1.60 -14.88 1.76
N TYR A 116 2.07 -13.82 1.10
CA TYR A 116 3.02 -13.89 -0.01
C TYR A 116 4.46 -13.91 0.49
N SER A 117 5.30 -14.69 -0.21
CA SER A 117 6.75 -14.69 -0.10
C SER A 117 7.31 -14.74 -1.52
N GLY A 118 7.66 -13.58 -2.08
CA GLY A 118 7.90 -13.42 -3.51
C GLY A 118 6.62 -13.68 -4.32
N GLU A 119 6.70 -14.49 -5.36
CA GLU A 119 5.57 -14.84 -6.22
C GLU A 119 4.65 -15.91 -5.62
N LYS A 120 5.15 -16.69 -4.64
CA LYS A 120 4.40 -17.76 -4.00
C LYS A 120 3.66 -17.25 -2.77
N TYR A 121 2.54 -17.91 -2.46
CA TYR A 121 1.81 -17.63 -1.24
C TYR A 121 1.42 -18.91 -0.49
N THR A 122 1.21 -18.77 0.81
CA THR A 122 0.52 -19.74 1.65
C THR A 122 -0.89 -19.24 1.96
N ALA A 123 -1.83 -20.15 2.15
CA ALA A 123 -3.24 -19.83 2.44
C ALA A 123 -3.63 -20.34 3.83
N PRO A 124 -3.26 -19.63 4.91
CA PRO A 124 -3.59 -20.02 6.27
C PRO A 124 -5.08 -19.84 6.56
N ALA A 125 -5.62 -20.59 7.53
CA ALA A 125 -6.98 -20.40 8.01
C ALA A 125 -7.21 -19.07 8.73
N GLN A 126 -6.14 -18.51 9.31
CA GLN A 126 -6.16 -17.26 10.05
C GLN A 126 -4.82 -16.53 9.99
N ALA A 127 -4.85 -15.21 10.19
CA ALA A 127 -3.67 -14.36 10.31
C ALA A 127 -3.81 -13.48 11.57
N GLN A 128 -2.68 -13.23 12.25
CA GLN A 128 -2.62 -12.44 13.49
C GLN A 128 -2.17 -11.00 13.20
N ALA A 129 -2.43 -10.10 14.14
CA ALA A 129 -1.89 -8.75 14.14
C ALA A 129 -0.38 -8.74 13.91
N GLY A 130 0.09 -7.76 13.12
CA GLY A 130 1.48 -7.68 12.66
C GLY A 130 1.73 -8.30 11.28
N VAL A 131 0.88 -9.20 10.82
CA VAL A 131 1.02 -9.85 9.51
C VAL A 131 0.56 -8.92 8.39
N VAL A 132 1.27 -8.96 7.27
CA VAL A 132 0.84 -8.42 5.98
C VAL A 132 0.26 -9.57 5.17
N CYS A 133 -0.97 -9.43 4.71
CA CYS A 133 -1.64 -10.45 3.92
C CYS A 133 -2.48 -9.84 2.80
N ALA A 134 -2.81 -10.64 1.80
CA ALA A 134 -3.84 -10.33 0.83
C ALA A 134 -5.08 -11.19 1.11
N VAL A 135 -6.25 -10.62 0.90
CA VAL A 135 -7.52 -11.35 1.04
C VAL A 135 -8.33 -11.27 -0.23
N THR A 136 -9.08 -12.33 -0.52
CA THR A 136 -10.07 -12.37 -1.59
C THR A 136 -11.48 -12.26 -1.01
N GLY A 137 -12.43 -11.82 -1.84
CA GLY A 137 -13.85 -11.71 -1.47
C GLY A 137 -14.31 -10.30 -1.09
N LEU A 138 -13.39 -9.34 -1.01
CA LEU A 138 -13.72 -7.94 -0.73
C LEU A 138 -13.71 -7.13 -2.04
N THR A 139 -14.81 -6.41 -2.32
CA THR A 139 -14.97 -5.61 -3.54
C THR A 139 -15.03 -4.10 -3.28
N LYS A 140 -15.34 -3.70 -2.03
CA LYS A 140 -15.58 -2.31 -1.63
C LYS A 140 -14.41 -1.64 -0.91
N THR A 141 -13.31 -2.39 -0.72
CA THR A 141 -12.11 -1.87 -0.09
C THR A 141 -11.30 -0.99 -1.04
N TYR A 142 -10.53 -0.05 -0.51
CA TYR A 142 -9.65 0.83 -1.27
C TYR A 142 -8.34 1.10 -0.52
N PRO A 143 -7.25 1.46 -1.22
CA PRO A 143 -5.98 1.80 -0.59
C PRO A 143 -6.11 2.96 0.40
N GLY A 144 -5.52 2.82 1.58
CA GLY A 144 -5.60 3.80 2.68
C GLY A 144 -6.76 3.58 3.65
N GLN A 145 -7.70 2.69 3.34
CA GLN A 145 -8.84 2.40 4.21
C GLN A 145 -8.43 1.70 5.50
N GLY A 146 -9.00 2.18 6.62
CA GLY A 146 -8.97 1.47 7.91
C GLY A 146 -10.19 0.56 8.07
N LEU A 147 -9.98 -0.61 8.67
CA LEU A 147 -11.02 -1.59 9.00
C LEU A 147 -10.96 -1.94 10.49
N GLY A 148 -12.11 -2.25 11.07
CA GLY A 148 -12.24 -2.55 12.51
C GLY A 148 -11.83 -1.36 13.37
N THR A 149 -10.94 -1.56 14.34
CA THR A 149 -10.44 -0.50 15.24
C THR A 149 -9.44 0.44 14.59
N GLN A 150 -8.96 0.13 13.38
CA GLN A 150 -8.02 0.98 12.67
C GLN A 150 -8.73 2.21 12.12
N ALA A 151 -8.35 3.39 12.59
CA ALA A 151 -8.92 4.65 12.12
C ALA A 151 -8.35 5.08 10.76
N GLY A 152 -9.21 5.70 9.98
CA GLY A 152 -8.97 6.73 8.99
C GLY A 152 -8.18 6.40 7.74
N THR A 153 -8.58 7.08 6.70
CA THR A 153 -7.91 7.17 5.40
C THR A 153 -6.71 8.11 5.50
N VAL A 154 -5.57 7.70 5.00
CA VAL A 154 -4.47 8.62 4.73
C VAL A 154 -4.80 9.32 3.42
N VAL A 155 -4.99 10.62 3.44
CA VAL A 155 -5.13 11.43 2.23
C VAL A 155 -3.80 11.40 1.48
N PRO A 156 -3.76 11.15 0.16
CA PRO A 156 -2.52 11.22 -0.62
C PRO A 156 -1.89 12.60 -0.47
N PHE A 157 -0.58 12.63 -0.26
CA PHE A 157 0.17 13.89 -0.14
C PHE A 157 0.38 14.57 -1.49
N LEU A 158 0.41 13.78 -2.55
CA LEU A 158 0.59 14.25 -3.93
C LEU A 158 -0.67 13.92 -4.74
N GLU A 159 -1.20 14.92 -5.41
CA GLU A 159 -2.28 14.77 -6.36
C GLU A 159 -1.74 14.89 -7.80
N PRO A 160 -2.24 14.06 -8.74
CA PRO A 160 -1.86 14.18 -10.14
C PRO A 160 -2.40 15.50 -10.71
N VAL A 161 -1.57 16.17 -11.52
CA VAL A 161 -1.88 17.51 -12.05
C VAL A 161 -2.06 17.53 -13.57
N LEU A 162 -1.70 16.44 -14.26
CA LEU A 162 -1.77 16.37 -15.70
C LEU A 162 -2.95 15.48 -16.12
N THR A 163 -3.78 15.99 -17.03
CA THR A 163 -4.92 15.25 -17.56
C THR A 163 -4.69 14.93 -19.02
N TYR A 164 -4.78 13.66 -19.39
CA TYR A 164 -4.62 13.17 -20.76
C TYR A 164 -5.86 12.46 -21.24
N CYS A 165 -6.15 12.59 -22.55
CA CYS A 165 -7.17 11.78 -23.21
C CYS A 165 -6.55 10.43 -23.60
N ILE A 166 -7.24 9.33 -23.31
CA ILE A 166 -6.84 8.00 -23.78
C ILE A 166 -7.41 7.79 -25.18
N GLU A 167 -6.54 7.65 -26.16
CA GLU A 167 -6.88 7.39 -27.55
C GLU A 167 -6.87 5.88 -27.80
N LEU A 168 -8.05 5.33 -28.03
CA LEU A 168 -8.24 3.91 -28.31
C LEU A 168 -8.04 3.61 -29.79
N PRO A 169 -7.52 2.43 -30.16
CA PRO A 169 -7.36 2.03 -31.54
C PRO A 169 -8.71 1.89 -32.26
N ALA A 170 -8.70 1.99 -33.57
CA ALA A 170 -9.90 1.84 -34.40
C ALA A 170 -10.60 0.50 -34.12
N GLY A 171 -11.91 0.56 -33.92
CA GLY A 171 -12.74 -0.61 -33.59
C GLY A 171 -12.82 -0.96 -32.09
N CYS A 172 -12.11 -0.25 -31.22
CA CYS A 172 -12.26 -0.39 -29.77
C CYS A 172 -13.32 0.61 -29.27
N ASP A 173 -14.43 0.09 -28.73
CA ASP A 173 -15.48 0.91 -28.15
C ASP A 173 -15.07 1.40 -26.75
N ALA A 174 -15.04 2.72 -26.57
CA ALA A 174 -14.66 3.36 -25.32
C ALA A 174 -15.59 2.99 -24.14
N ALA A 175 -16.89 2.86 -24.39
CA ALA A 175 -17.84 2.48 -23.34
C ALA A 175 -17.64 1.02 -22.89
N VAL A 176 -17.23 0.13 -23.80
CA VAL A 176 -16.91 -1.27 -23.49
C VAL A 176 -15.55 -1.39 -22.80
N PHE A 177 -14.61 -0.50 -23.13
CA PHE A 177 -13.28 -0.51 -22.55
C PHE A 177 -13.20 0.18 -21.17
N LEU A 178 -14.07 1.13 -20.88
CA LEU A 178 -14.12 1.87 -19.64
C LEU A 178 -14.11 0.99 -18.37
N PRO A 179 -14.87 -0.11 -18.26
CA PRO A 179 -14.81 -0.99 -17.09
C PRO A 179 -13.42 -1.56 -16.82
N LYS A 180 -12.64 -1.87 -17.86
CA LYS A 180 -11.26 -2.36 -17.73
C LYS A 180 -10.32 -1.29 -17.16
N LEU A 181 -10.50 -0.04 -17.57
CA LEU A 181 -9.75 1.08 -17.02
C LEU A 181 -10.14 1.36 -15.55
N ARG A 182 -11.43 1.18 -15.21
CA ARG A 182 -11.88 1.27 -13.81
C ARG A 182 -11.22 0.23 -12.90
N GLU A 183 -10.88 -0.94 -13.42
CA GLU A 183 -10.09 -1.93 -12.65
C GLU A 183 -8.70 -1.39 -12.30
N LEU A 184 -8.06 -0.65 -13.21
CA LEU A 184 -6.77 0.00 -12.94
C LEU A 184 -6.92 1.13 -11.91
N GLU A 185 -8.01 1.89 -11.97
CA GLU A 185 -8.32 2.93 -10.97
C GLU A 185 -8.55 2.36 -9.57
N GLU A 186 -9.14 1.15 -9.45
CA GLU A 186 -9.25 0.47 -8.15
C GLU A 186 -7.87 0.15 -7.53
N GLU A 187 -6.89 -0.19 -8.37
CA GLU A 187 -5.52 -0.47 -7.95
C GLU A 187 -4.74 0.81 -7.66
N GLU A 188 -4.96 1.84 -8.45
CA GLU A 188 -4.33 3.16 -8.36
C GLU A 188 -5.37 4.29 -8.43
N PRO A 189 -6.01 4.63 -7.31
CA PRO A 189 -7.10 5.61 -7.28
C PRO A 189 -6.74 7.01 -7.77
N GLN A 190 -5.43 7.33 -7.80
CA GLN A 190 -4.94 8.62 -8.30
C GLN A 190 -5.11 8.81 -9.81
N LEU A 191 -5.38 7.75 -10.57
CA LEU A 191 -5.62 7.83 -12.03
C LEU A 191 -6.86 8.65 -12.38
N HIS A 192 -7.81 8.78 -11.46
CA HIS A 192 -9.06 9.55 -11.65
C HIS A 192 -9.62 9.42 -13.08
N ILE A 193 -10.08 8.21 -13.44
CA ILE A 193 -10.64 7.93 -14.76
C ILE A 193 -11.96 8.68 -14.93
N VAL A 194 -12.03 9.58 -15.90
CA VAL A 194 -13.22 10.38 -16.20
C VAL A 194 -13.76 10.01 -17.58
N TRP A 195 -15.04 9.64 -17.64
CA TRP A 195 -15.76 9.43 -18.89
C TRP A 195 -16.51 10.69 -19.31
N ASN A 196 -16.24 11.19 -20.50
CA ASN A 196 -16.98 12.29 -21.10
C ASN A 196 -17.96 11.75 -22.13
N GLU A 197 -19.24 11.67 -21.75
CA GLU A 197 -20.30 11.14 -22.62
C GLU A 197 -20.50 11.94 -23.89
N LYS A 198 -20.34 13.26 -23.87
CA LYS A 198 -20.56 14.13 -25.05
C LYS A 198 -19.50 13.92 -26.13
N LEU A 199 -18.25 13.74 -25.69
CA LEU A 199 -17.11 13.55 -26.58
C LEU A 199 -16.81 12.06 -26.84
N GLN A 200 -17.44 11.15 -26.09
CA GLN A 200 -17.15 9.71 -26.11
C GLN A 200 -15.66 9.43 -25.86
N GLN A 201 -15.08 10.14 -24.91
CA GLN A 201 -13.66 10.12 -24.59
C GLN A 201 -13.42 9.78 -23.14
N ILE A 202 -12.32 9.08 -22.89
CA ILE A 202 -11.85 8.71 -21.55
C ILE A 202 -10.64 9.57 -21.23
N TYR A 203 -10.66 10.20 -20.05
CA TYR A 203 -9.55 10.98 -19.51
C TYR A 203 -8.96 10.30 -18.30
N VAL A 204 -7.66 10.50 -18.10
CA VAL A 204 -6.91 9.99 -16.96
C VAL A 204 -6.03 11.09 -16.40
N GLN A 205 -5.86 11.10 -15.08
CA GLN A 205 -4.91 11.98 -14.41
C GLN A 205 -3.62 11.23 -14.09
N VAL A 206 -2.49 11.88 -14.33
CA VAL A 206 -1.15 11.33 -14.09
C VAL A 206 -0.22 12.41 -13.52
N MET A 207 0.85 11.98 -12.87
CA MET A 207 1.87 12.86 -12.31
C MET A 207 2.94 13.27 -13.34
N GLY A 208 3.12 12.51 -14.42
CA GLY A 208 4.14 12.76 -15.40
C GLY A 208 4.20 11.73 -16.54
N GLU A 209 5.08 12.00 -17.50
CA GLU A 209 5.23 11.19 -18.73
C GLU A 209 5.65 9.75 -18.46
N VAL A 210 6.48 9.50 -17.44
CA VAL A 210 6.91 8.14 -17.07
C VAL A 210 5.70 7.27 -16.67
N GLN A 211 4.72 7.84 -15.98
CA GLN A 211 3.50 7.12 -15.61
C GLN A 211 2.66 6.77 -16.84
N ILE A 212 2.66 7.61 -17.88
CA ILE A 212 1.99 7.32 -19.16
C ILE A 212 2.60 6.08 -19.83
N GLU A 213 3.92 6.00 -19.89
CA GLU A 213 4.61 4.85 -20.49
C GLU A 213 4.32 3.54 -19.72
N ILE A 214 4.30 3.62 -18.39
CA ILE A 214 3.93 2.48 -17.53
C ILE A 214 2.48 2.08 -17.80
N LEU A 215 1.57 3.06 -17.88
CA LEU A 215 0.14 2.81 -18.10
C LEU A 215 -0.14 2.21 -19.49
N LYS A 216 0.55 2.68 -20.54
CA LYS A 216 0.52 2.09 -21.88
C LYS A 216 0.91 0.61 -21.84
N SER A 217 2.05 0.32 -21.22
CA SER A 217 2.57 -1.04 -21.12
C SER A 217 1.61 -1.95 -20.35
N LEU A 218 1.07 -1.46 -19.23
CA LEU A 218 0.14 -2.19 -18.40
C LEU A 218 -1.19 -2.50 -19.13
N ILE A 219 -1.73 -1.52 -19.88
CA ILE A 219 -2.95 -1.71 -20.68
C ILE A 219 -2.71 -2.74 -21.78
N GLN A 220 -1.58 -2.65 -22.48
CA GLN A 220 -1.21 -3.60 -23.52
C GLN A 220 -1.02 -5.02 -22.97
N GLU A 221 -0.30 -5.17 -21.86
CA GLU A 221 -0.03 -6.46 -21.24
C GLU A 221 -1.29 -7.13 -20.71
N ARG A 222 -2.13 -6.35 -20.02
CA ARG A 222 -3.31 -6.90 -19.32
C ARG A 222 -4.51 -7.09 -20.22
N PHE A 223 -4.75 -6.16 -21.14
CA PHE A 223 -5.97 -6.14 -21.96
C PHE A 223 -5.73 -6.39 -23.45
N GLY A 224 -4.47 -6.46 -23.89
CA GLY A 224 -4.11 -6.67 -25.29
C GLY A 224 -4.44 -5.50 -26.21
N VAL A 225 -4.64 -4.30 -25.66
CA VAL A 225 -5.02 -3.08 -26.40
C VAL A 225 -3.89 -2.07 -26.36
N SER A 226 -3.42 -1.63 -27.53
CA SER A 226 -2.42 -0.56 -27.64
C SER A 226 -3.15 0.78 -27.65
N VAL A 227 -2.87 1.62 -26.65
CA VAL A 227 -3.47 2.95 -26.52
C VAL A 227 -2.43 4.05 -26.73
N GLU A 228 -2.88 5.21 -27.19
CA GLU A 228 -2.09 6.43 -27.21
C GLU A 228 -2.69 7.46 -26.26
N PHE A 229 -1.90 8.46 -25.89
CA PHE A 229 -2.34 9.54 -25.01
C PHE A 229 -2.23 10.85 -25.78
N GLY A 230 -3.39 11.51 -25.94
CA GLY A 230 -3.46 12.83 -26.55
C GLY A 230 -2.79 13.90 -25.68
N THR A 231 -2.59 15.09 -26.24
CA THR A 231 -2.00 16.22 -25.52
C THR A 231 -2.80 16.53 -24.26
N GLY A 232 -2.12 16.50 -23.12
CA GLY A 232 -2.70 16.86 -21.84
C GLY A 232 -3.06 18.34 -21.75
N SER A 233 -4.03 18.66 -20.93
CA SER A 233 -4.40 20.02 -20.54
C SER A 233 -4.18 20.22 -19.04
#